data_f09f54b4cf7a84d29a461b3a4b05f9a5
#
_entry.id   f09f54b4cf7a84d29a461b3a4b05f9a5
#
_cell.length_a   1.000
_cell.length_b   1.000
_cell.length_c   1.000
_cell.angle_alpha   90.00
_cell.angle_beta   90.00
_cell.angle_gamma   90.00
#
_symmetry.space_group_name_H-M   'P 1'
#
loop_
_entity.id
_entity.type
_entity.pdbx_description
1 polymer ?
#
loop_
_entity_poly.entity_id
_entity_poly.type
_entity_poly.pdbx_seq_one_letter_code
_entity_poly.pdbx_strand_id
1 'polypeptide(L)'
;TVGLTLAVIVIALYQNYVRLKMPFLMALNPALYLASDRTVEIRKYLKQMPSDQIIMAPNHLAAHLTHKKVLLARDKYKDYDPEYIIFDTNPDQSGNNWYGLKDKEQYIKNVSADFDYMLIQSISSYQIYKKN
;
A
#
# COMPACT_ATOMS: atom_id res chain seq x y z
N THR A 1 -9.08 47.83 0.01
CA THR A 1 -9.69 46.48 0.14
C THR A 1 -8.97 45.45 -0.72
N VAL A 2 -8.71 45.70 -2.01
CA VAL A 2 -8.04 44.74 -2.93
C VAL A 2 -6.64 44.32 -2.43
N GLY A 3 -5.84 45.26 -1.93
CA GLY A 3 -4.49 44.96 -1.41
C GLY A 3 -4.51 44.03 -0.18
N LEU A 4 -5.48 44.20 0.73
CA LEU A 4 -5.65 43.33 1.90
C LEU A 4 -6.02 41.89 1.48
N THR A 5 -6.92 41.77 0.52
CA THR A 5 -7.36 40.45 0.00
C THR A 5 -6.19 39.72 -0.66
N LEU A 6 -5.38 40.43 -1.46
CA LEU A 6 -4.19 39.86 -2.10
C LEU A 6 -3.17 39.38 -1.05
N ALA A 7 -2.91 40.20 -0.02
CA ALA A 7 -2.00 39.83 1.05
C ALA A 7 -2.47 38.56 1.80
N VAL A 8 -3.75 38.43 2.11
CA VAL A 8 -4.32 37.24 2.76
C VAL A 8 -4.15 35.99 1.88
N ILE A 9 -4.41 36.10 0.58
CA ILE A 9 -4.21 34.98 -0.36
C ILE A 9 -2.74 34.57 -0.40
N VAL A 10 -1.80 35.50 -0.50
CA VAL A 10 -0.37 35.20 -0.55
C VAL A 10 0.09 34.54 0.76
N ILE A 11 -0.36 35.05 1.91
CA ILE A 11 -0.03 34.45 3.21
C ILE A 11 -0.62 33.04 3.34
N ALA A 12 -1.86 32.84 2.91
CA ALA A 12 -2.50 31.53 2.94
C ALA A 12 -1.76 30.51 2.05
N LEU A 13 -1.35 30.92 0.83
CA LEU A 13 -0.55 30.09 -0.08
C LEU A 13 0.83 29.79 0.50
N TYR A 14 1.48 30.79 1.11
CA TYR A 14 2.77 30.60 1.78
C TYR A 14 2.68 29.66 3.00
N GLN A 15 1.68 29.82 3.84
CA GLN A 15 1.44 28.95 4.99
C GLN A 15 1.16 27.50 4.54
N ASN A 16 0.36 27.33 3.51
CA ASN A 16 0.12 26.04 2.88
C ASN A 16 1.44 25.45 2.32
N TYR A 17 2.26 26.24 1.65
CA TYR A 17 3.54 25.79 1.11
C TYR A 17 4.52 25.34 2.18
N VAL A 18 4.71 26.14 3.25
CA VAL A 18 5.78 25.93 4.25
C VAL A 18 5.36 24.97 5.37
N ARG A 19 4.13 25.05 5.85
CA ARG A 19 3.69 24.28 7.03
C ARG A 19 2.96 22.99 6.71
N LEU A 20 2.14 22.96 5.66
CA LEU A 20 1.28 21.81 5.38
C LEU A 20 1.89 20.87 4.33
N LYS A 21 3.11 21.16 3.83
CA LYS A 21 3.76 20.38 2.74
C LYS A 21 2.79 19.99 1.63
N MET A 22 1.77 20.82 1.45
CA MET A 22 0.92 20.99 0.32
C MET A 22 0.11 19.82 -0.22
N PRO A 23 -1.06 19.56 0.26
CA PRO A 23 -2.03 18.79 -0.53
C PRO A 23 -2.31 19.44 -1.90
N PHE A 24 -2.23 20.78 -2.00
CA PHE A 24 -2.55 21.50 -3.23
C PHE A 24 -1.49 21.39 -4.31
N LEU A 25 -0.18 21.48 -4.00
CA LEU A 25 0.89 21.21 -4.97
C LEU A 25 1.04 19.73 -5.29
N MET A 26 0.73 18.85 -4.35
CA MET A 26 0.64 17.43 -4.65
C MET A 26 -0.45 17.17 -5.71
N ALA A 27 -1.60 17.84 -5.61
CA ALA A 27 -2.65 17.72 -6.62
C ALA A 27 -2.23 18.22 -8.02
N LEU A 28 -1.27 19.12 -8.10
CA LEU A 28 -0.70 19.62 -9.36
C LEU A 28 0.48 18.80 -9.88
N ASN A 29 0.97 17.83 -9.11
CA ASN A 29 2.09 16.99 -9.53
C ASN A 29 1.59 15.84 -10.43
N PRO A 30 1.90 15.85 -11.74
CA PRO A 30 1.47 14.80 -12.67
C PRO A 30 1.92 13.40 -12.25
N ALA A 31 3.06 13.28 -11.58
CA ALA A 31 3.59 11.99 -11.13
C ALA A 31 2.67 11.27 -10.13
N LEU A 32 1.78 11.99 -9.42
CA LEU A 32 0.80 11.37 -8.52
C LEU A 32 -0.35 10.69 -9.28
N TYR A 33 -0.60 11.12 -10.52
CA TYR A 33 -1.69 10.58 -11.35
C TYR A 33 -1.18 9.52 -12.33
N LEU A 34 0.12 9.46 -12.56
CA LEU A 34 0.73 8.44 -13.40
C LEU A 34 0.93 7.16 -12.58
N ALA A 35 0.17 6.13 -12.92
CA ALA A 35 0.43 4.80 -12.37
C ALA A 35 1.82 4.35 -12.81
N SER A 36 2.69 4.01 -11.88
CA SER A 36 3.98 3.38 -12.23
C SER A 36 3.72 2.01 -12.88
N ASP A 37 4.59 1.58 -13.78
CA ASP A 37 4.50 0.25 -14.43
C ASP A 37 4.34 -0.86 -13.40
N ARG A 38 5.06 -0.75 -12.28
CA ARG A 38 4.94 -1.62 -11.11
C ARG A 38 3.50 -1.74 -10.60
N THR A 39 2.79 -0.61 -10.50
CA THR A 39 1.39 -0.58 -10.03
C THR A 39 0.45 -1.20 -11.06
N VAL A 40 0.71 -1.03 -12.34
CA VAL A 40 -0.09 -1.62 -13.42
C VAL A 40 0.03 -3.14 -13.40
N GLU A 41 1.26 -3.66 -13.30
CA GLU A 41 1.53 -5.10 -13.29
C GLU A 41 0.89 -5.80 -12.10
N ILE A 42 1.10 -5.28 -10.89
CA ILE A 42 0.50 -5.89 -9.70
C ILE A 42 -1.03 -5.86 -9.75
N ARG A 43 -1.65 -4.77 -10.22
CA ARG A 43 -3.11 -4.67 -10.38
C ARG A 43 -3.66 -5.71 -11.35
N LYS A 44 -2.95 -5.97 -12.45
CA LYS A 44 -3.33 -7.02 -13.40
C LYS A 44 -3.33 -8.39 -12.75
N TYR A 45 -2.30 -8.70 -11.97
CA TYR A 45 -2.20 -9.95 -11.23
C TYR A 45 -3.30 -10.08 -10.16
N LEU A 46 -3.52 -9.04 -9.36
CA LEU A 46 -4.53 -9.03 -8.30
C LEU A 46 -5.95 -9.27 -8.84
N LYS A 47 -6.27 -8.79 -10.05
CA LYS A 47 -7.57 -9.05 -10.69
C LYS A 47 -7.80 -10.53 -11.00
N GLN A 48 -6.72 -11.29 -11.29
CA GLN A 48 -6.79 -12.71 -11.67
C GLN A 48 -6.85 -13.64 -10.44
N MET A 49 -6.58 -13.14 -9.24
CA MET A 49 -6.62 -13.94 -8.02
C MET A 49 -8.06 -14.45 -7.74
N PRO A 50 -8.22 -15.61 -7.10
CA PRO A 50 -9.53 -16.13 -6.73
C PRO A 50 -10.30 -15.18 -5.80
N SER A 51 -11.63 -15.15 -5.93
CA SER A 51 -12.49 -14.27 -5.12
C SER A 51 -13.01 -14.94 -3.85
N ASP A 52 -12.96 -16.25 -3.79
CA ASP A 52 -13.46 -17.08 -2.68
C ASP A 52 -12.42 -17.36 -1.60
N GLN A 53 -11.15 -17.12 -1.90
CA GLN A 53 -10.03 -17.39 -1.00
C GLN A 53 -9.64 -16.16 -0.17
N ILE A 54 -9.11 -16.40 1.03
CA ILE A 54 -8.68 -15.34 1.95
C ILE A 54 -7.31 -14.84 1.50
N ILE A 55 -7.22 -13.55 1.23
CA ILE A 55 -5.98 -12.88 0.81
C ILE A 55 -5.56 -11.93 1.92
N MET A 56 -4.37 -12.07 2.46
CA MET A 56 -3.80 -11.13 3.41
C MET A 56 -2.82 -10.20 2.69
N ALA A 57 -3.03 -8.89 2.82
CA ALA A 57 -2.25 -7.89 2.09
C ALA A 57 -2.05 -6.60 2.89
N PRO A 58 -1.02 -5.79 2.58
CA PRO A 58 -0.87 -4.44 3.09
C PRO A 58 -2.04 -3.54 2.68
N ASN A 59 -2.28 -2.49 3.45
CA ASN A 59 -3.44 -1.61 3.29
C ASN A 59 -3.61 -1.05 1.87
N HIS A 60 -2.53 -0.58 1.25
CA HIS A 60 -2.57 -0.01 -0.10
C HIS A 60 -2.94 -1.04 -1.19
N LEU A 61 -2.61 -2.32 -1.00
CA LEU A 61 -3.01 -3.39 -1.91
C LEU A 61 -4.44 -3.87 -1.63
N ALA A 62 -4.84 -3.92 -0.38
CA ALA A 62 -6.20 -4.31 0.02
C ALA A 62 -7.27 -3.45 -0.67
N ALA A 63 -7.01 -2.16 -0.86
CA ALA A 63 -7.90 -1.26 -1.58
C ALA A 63 -8.18 -1.69 -3.05
N HIS A 64 -7.29 -2.46 -3.66
CA HIS A 64 -7.46 -2.99 -5.02
C HIS A 64 -8.12 -4.37 -5.09
N LEU A 65 -8.46 -4.94 -3.95
CA LEU A 65 -9.02 -6.28 -3.79
C LEU A 65 -10.47 -6.26 -3.27
N THR A 66 -11.18 -5.15 -3.44
CA THR A 66 -12.50 -4.86 -2.82
C THR A 66 -13.59 -5.90 -3.09
N HIS A 67 -13.44 -6.70 -4.15
CA HIS A 67 -14.40 -7.76 -4.47
C HIS A 67 -13.96 -9.16 -3.99
N LYS A 68 -12.96 -9.22 -3.11
CA LYS A 68 -12.35 -10.46 -2.62
C LYS A 68 -12.40 -10.51 -1.09
N LYS A 69 -12.17 -11.68 -0.52
CA LYS A 69 -12.03 -11.84 0.94
C LYS A 69 -10.66 -11.36 1.37
N VAL A 70 -10.55 -10.10 1.75
CA VAL A 70 -9.27 -9.47 2.08
C VAL A 70 -9.14 -9.18 3.55
N LEU A 71 -7.99 -9.53 4.11
CA LEU A 71 -7.55 -9.17 5.45
C LEU A 71 -6.33 -8.27 5.37
N LEU A 72 -6.26 -7.30 6.25
CA LEU A 72 -5.03 -6.51 6.40
C LEU A 72 -3.94 -7.36 7.06
N ALA A 73 -2.69 -7.15 6.63
CA ALA A 73 -1.53 -7.82 7.21
C ALA A 73 -1.48 -7.65 8.74
N ARG A 74 -1.24 -8.74 9.46
CA ARG A 74 -1.26 -8.81 10.94
C ARG A 74 -0.18 -9.75 11.46
N ASP A 75 0.37 -9.45 12.64
CA ASP A 75 1.43 -10.25 13.28
C ASP A 75 1.05 -11.73 13.45
N LYS A 76 -0.22 -11.99 13.79
CA LYS A 76 -0.76 -13.35 13.99
C LYS A 76 -1.50 -13.85 12.75
N TYR A 77 -0.85 -13.83 11.59
CA TYR A 77 -1.49 -14.22 10.32
C TYR A 77 -2.02 -15.66 10.32
N LYS A 78 -1.40 -16.58 11.05
CA LYS A 78 -1.83 -17.98 11.15
C LYS A 78 -3.22 -18.15 11.79
N ASP A 79 -3.62 -17.25 12.69
CA ASP A 79 -4.94 -17.31 13.33
C ASP A 79 -6.09 -17.08 12.32
N TYR A 80 -5.79 -16.50 11.18
CA TYR A 80 -6.75 -16.16 10.12
C TYR A 80 -6.70 -17.10 8.92
N ASP A 81 -5.72 -17.98 8.89
CA ASP A 81 -5.55 -19.02 7.88
C ASP A 81 -5.67 -18.53 6.42
N PRO A 82 -4.92 -17.47 6.01
CA PRO A 82 -5.02 -16.94 4.65
C PRO A 82 -4.42 -17.92 3.64
N GLU A 83 -5.09 -18.10 2.50
CA GLU A 83 -4.56 -18.86 1.36
C GLU A 83 -3.47 -18.12 0.63
N TYR A 84 -3.54 -16.78 0.62
CA TYR A 84 -2.51 -15.93 0.00
C TYR A 84 -2.04 -14.86 0.97
N ILE A 85 -0.73 -14.62 0.96
CA ILE A 85 -0.12 -13.49 1.65
C ILE A 85 0.68 -12.69 0.63
N ILE A 86 0.44 -11.38 0.56
CA ILE A 86 1.10 -10.49 -0.38
C ILE A 86 1.91 -9.46 0.40
N PHE A 87 3.15 -9.24 -0.02
CA PHE A 87 4.02 -8.18 0.51
C PHE A 87 4.36 -7.15 -0.55
N ASP A 88 4.62 -5.95 -0.12
CA ASP A 88 5.40 -4.96 -0.87
C ASP A 88 6.71 -4.72 -0.11
N THR A 89 7.81 -5.16 -0.66
CA THR A 89 9.14 -5.04 -0.04
C THR A 89 9.83 -3.70 -0.35
N ASN A 90 9.15 -2.78 -1.06
CA ASN A 90 9.69 -1.46 -1.34
C ASN A 90 10.03 -0.72 -0.02
N PRO A 91 11.26 -0.24 0.18
CA PRO A 91 11.65 0.47 1.39
C PRO A 91 10.97 1.84 1.53
N ASP A 92 10.65 2.51 0.41
CA ASP A 92 10.16 3.89 0.38
C ASP A 92 8.64 4.02 0.60
N GLN A 93 7.96 2.94 1.00
CA GLN A 93 6.53 2.99 1.24
C GLN A 93 6.17 3.60 2.60
N SER A 94 5.00 4.23 2.67
CA SER A 94 4.47 4.77 3.91
C SER A 94 4.28 3.69 4.97
N GLY A 95 4.64 3.99 6.23
CA GLY A 95 4.36 3.11 7.37
C GLY A 95 2.87 2.78 7.54
N ASN A 96 1.97 3.65 7.07
CA ASN A 96 0.51 3.42 7.09
C ASN A 96 0.08 2.23 6.23
N ASN A 97 0.89 1.79 5.28
CA ASN A 97 0.60 0.61 4.47
C ASN A 97 0.61 -0.68 5.31
N TRP A 98 1.29 -0.64 6.45
CA TRP A 98 1.46 -1.77 7.36
C TRP A 98 0.76 -1.54 8.71
N TYR A 99 -0.33 -0.80 8.67
CA TYR A 99 -1.13 -0.53 9.86
C TYR A 99 -1.57 -1.84 10.53
N GLY A 100 -1.26 -1.96 11.82
CA GLY A 100 -1.58 -3.17 12.62
C GLY A 100 -0.43 -4.15 12.79
N LEU A 101 0.71 -3.95 12.11
CA LEU A 101 1.96 -4.68 12.37
C LEU A 101 2.86 -3.87 13.32
N LYS A 102 3.49 -4.59 14.26
CA LYS A 102 4.49 -4.01 15.16
C LYS A 102 5.84 -3.87 14.47
N ASP A 103 6.22 -4.89 13.70
CA ASP A 103 7.49 -4.99 12.98
C ASP A 103 7.27 -5.64 11.60
N LYS A 104 7.33 -4.80 10.56
CA LYS A 104 7.16 -5.22 9.16
C LYS A 104 8.23 -6.22 8.74
N GLU A 105 9.49 -5.99 9.10
CA GLU A 105 10.61 -6.81 8.65
C GLU A 105 10.54 -8.19 9.29
N GLN A 106 10.23 -8.24 10.58
CA GLN A 106 10.04 -9.50 11.28
C GLN A 106 8.83 -10.28 10.73
N TYR A 107 7.74 -9.59 10.39
CA TYR A 107 6.57 -10.22 9.76
C TYR A 107 6.93 -10.86 8.41
N ILE A 108 7.59 -10.12 7.52
CA ILE A 108 8.03 -10.64 6.22
C ILE A 108 8.95 -11.84 6.40
N LYS A 109 9.92 -11.75 7.32
CA LYS A 109 10.84 -12.83 7.63
C LYS A 109 10.10 -14.07 8.14
N ASN A 110 9.14 -13.91 9.02
CA ASN A 110 8.36 -15.03 9.58
C ASN A 110 7.59 -15.77 8.49
N VAL A 111 6.89 -15.04 7.60
CA VAL A 111 6.14 -15.67 6.51
C VAL A 111 7.07 -16.30 5.48
N SER A 112 8.18 -15.66 5.16
CA SER A 112 9.17 -16.20 4.19
C SER A 112 9.88 -17.45 4.68
N ALA A 113 9.98 -17.64 6.00
CA ALA A 113 10.56 -18.83 6.62
C ALA A 113 9.52 -19.89 6.97
N ASP A 114 8.23 -19.61 6.76
CA ASP A 114 7.15 -20.51 7.11
C ASP A 114 6.97 -21.59 6.03
N PHE A 115 7.16 -22.84 6.40
CA PHE A 115 7.01 -23.99 5.49
C PHE A 115 5.56 -24.20 4.99
N ASP A 116 4.58 -23.60 5.66
CA ASP A 116 3.18 -23.67 5.23
C ASP A 116 2.91 -22.75 4.01
N TYR A 117 3.84 -21.85 3.69
CA TYR A 117 3.69 -20.88 2.60
C TYR A 117 4.84 -20.96 1.60
N MET A 118 4.51 -20.96 0.32
CA MET A 118 5.47 -20.99 -0.78
C MET A 118 5.37 -19.68 -1.58
N LEU A 119 6.52 -19.08 -1.90
CA LEU A 119 6.61 -17.97 -2.83
C LEU A 119 6.23 -18.47 -4.24
N ILE A 120 5.09 -18.03 -4.76
CA ILE A 120 4.60 -18.43 -6.09
C ILE A 120 4.88 -17.39 -7.17
N GLN A 121 5.03 -16.12 -6.79
CA GLN A 121 5.23 -15.04 -7.74
C GLN A 121 6.00 -13.88 -7.11
N SER A 122 6.88 -13.27 -7.91
CA SER A 122 7.54 -12.00 -7.60
C SER A 122 7.33 -11.03 -8.76
N ILE A 123 6.77 -9.86 -8.48
CA ILE A 123 6.47 -8.81 -9.46
C ILE A 123 7.09 -7.51 -8.93
N SER A 124 8.22 -7.09 -9.49
CA SER A 124 8.97 -5.94 -9.01
C SER A 124 9.29 -6.08 -7.50
N SER A 125 8.76 -5.20 -6.64
CA SER A 125 8.90 -5.30 -5.17
C SER A 125 7.82 -6.12 -4.49
N TYR A 126 6.83 -6.66 -5.23
CA TYR A 126 5.76 -7.45 -4.64
C TYR A 126 6.12 -8.93 -4.62
N GLN A 127 5.91 -9.56 -3.47
CA GLN A 127 6.07 -10.99 -3.29
C GLN A 127 4.73 -11.60 -2.89
N ILE A 128 4.37 -12.69 -3.53
CA ILE A 128 3.09 -13.36 -3.35
C ILE A 128 3.35 -14.79 -2.90
N TYR A 129 2.90 -15.09 -1.72
CA TYR A 129 2.98 -16.40 -1.09
C TYR A 129 1.62 -17.07 -1.12
N LYS A 130 1.62 -18.36 -1.36
CA LYS A 130 0.43 -19.22 -1.33
C LYS A 130 0.64 -20.30 -0.29
N LYS A 131 -0.41 -20.62 0.45
CA LYS A 131 -0.45 -21.74 1.36
C LYS A 131 -0.33 -23.07 0.59
N ASN A 132 0.49 -23.99 1.10
CA ASN A 132 0.71 -25.32 0.55
C ASN A 132 -0.51 -26.22 0.73
#